data_63238fd3c240df0516c0664208c6a964
#
_entry.id   63238fd3c240df0516c0664208c6a964
#
_cell.length_a   1.000
_cell.length_b   1.000
_cell.length_c   1.000
_cell.angle_alpha   90.00
_cell.angle_beta   90.00
_cell.angle_gamma   90.00
#
_symmetry.space_group_name_H-M   'P 1'
#
loop_
_entity.id
_entity.type
_entity.pdbx_description
1 polymer ?
#
loop_
_entity_poly.entity_id
_entity_poly.type
_entity_poly.pdbx_seq_one_letter_code
_entity_poly.pdbx_strand_id
1 'polypeptide(L)'
;MNNLTIKLIHTTDIHGCFFPFDFIEGRPCSGSMARISTYVKRMRSKYGNRLLLVDGGDILQGQPTCYYCNFVQPQMKNVAARVVNFMRYDLQTIGNHDIETGHAVYDKYAAELDCDLLSANVVNEVTLKPYFKPYAIRNIEGVKIAFIGMLTPTIPYWLQKDLWSGMKFLDISSCMAQWVKHVREVEHADAVVALFHSGFDGGIQDANGSENACVTTARNV
;
A
#
# COMPACT_ATOMS: atom_id res chain seq x y z
N MET A 1 -32.74 9.13 -9.34
CA MET A 1 -31.30 9.28 -9.11
C MET A 1 -30.60 8.13 -9.82
N ASN A 2 -29.68 8.42 -10.73
CA ASN A 2 -28.90 7.37 -11.37
C ASN A 2 -27.87 6.83 -10.35
N ASN A 3 -27.95 5.54 -10.03
CA ASN A 3 -26.99 4.90 -9.13
C ASN A 3 -25.66 4.68 -9.85
N LEU A 4 -24.59 5.34 -9.38
CA LEU A 4 -23.23 5.09 -9.83
C LEU A 4 -22.65 3.89 -9.05
N THR A 5 -22.19 2.87 -9.76
CA THR A 5 -21.49 1.73 -9.17
C THR A 5 -20.01 1.81 -9.49
N ILE A 6 -19.18 2.01 -8.48
CA ILE A 6 -17.72 1.97 -8.55
C ILE A 6 -17.26 0.64 -7.99
N LYS A 7 -16.34 -0.02 -8.68
CA LYS A 7 -15.73 -1.29 -8.26
C LYS A 7 -14.32 -1.05 -7.75
N LEU A 8 -14.03 -1.61 -6.59
CA LEU A 8 -12.69 -1.65 -6.01
C LEU A 8 -12.21 -3.10 -6.01
N ILE A 9 -11.03 -3.35 -6.57
CA ILE A 9 -10.27 -4.59 -6.39
C ILE A 9 -9.08 -4.26 -5.51
N HIS A 10 -8.97 -4.96 -4.40
CA HIS A 10 -7.89 -4.80 -3.45
C HIS A 10 -7.06 -6.09 -3.41
N THR A 11 -5.76 -5.95 -3.61
CA THR A 11 -4.75 -6.99 -3.36
C THR A 11 -3.90 -6.57 -2.17
N THR A 12 -3.30 -7.52 -1.47
CA THR A 12 -2.40 -7.27 -0.35
C THR A 12 -1.51 -8.48 -0.14
N ASP A 13 -0.36 -8.31 0.49
CA ASP A 13 0.52 -9.40 0.92
C ASP A 13 0.90 -10.35 -0.23
N ILE A 14 1.24 -9.78 -1.36
CA ILE A 14 1.62 -10.53 -2.58
C ILE A 14 2.95 -11.27 -2.38
N HIS A 15 3.87 -10.69 -1.59
CA HIS A 15 5.14 -11.31 -1.23
C HIS A 15 5.91 -11.89 -2.44
N GLY A 16 5.94 -11.13 -3.55
CA GLY A 16 6.65 -11.53 -4.76
C GLY A 16 6.03 -12.69 -5.54
N CYS A 17 4.80 -13.11 -5.20
CA CYS A 17 4.11 -14.19 -5.91
C CYS A 17 3.55 -13.69 -7.25
N PHE A 18 4.45 -13.39 -8.19
CA PHE A 18 4.09 -12.89 -9.52
C PHE A 18 3.60 -13.98 -10.46
N PHE A 19 4.16 -15.20 -10.35
CA PHE A 19 3.91 -16.33 -11.21
C PHE A 19 3.04 -17.38 -10.51
N PRO A 20 2.26 -18.20 -11.25
CA PRO A 20 1.45 -19.29 -10.69
C PRO A 20 2.32 -20.51 -10.33
N PHE A 21 3.48 -20.25 -9.75
CA PHE A 21 4.46 -21.26 -9.34
C PHE A 21 5.22 -20.76 -8.12
N ASP A 22 5.26 -21.56 -7.06
CA ASP A 22 6.04 -21.33 -5.87
C ASP A 22 7.46 -21.88 -6.09
N PHE A 23 8.43 -20.97 -6.17
CA PHE A 23 9.83 -21.33 -6.41
C PHE A 23 10.55 -21.85 -5.15
N ILE A 24 9.97 -21.66 -3.96
CA ILE A 24 10.49 -22.20 -2.70
C ILE A 24 10.09 -23.67 -2.58
N GLU A 25 8.80 -23.94 -2.75
CA GLU A 25 8.24 -25.31 -2.65
C GLU A 25 8.40 -26.13 -3.94
N GLY A 26 8.80 -25.48 -5.05
CA GLY A 26 8.99 -26.16 -6.34
C GLY A 26 7.70 -26.71 -6.97
N ARG A 27 6.54 -26.08 -6.71
CA ARG A 27 5.22 -26.56 -7.15
C ARG A 27 4.31 -25.44 -7.67
N PRO A 28 3.31 -25.77 -8.50
CA PRO A 28 2.28 -24.80 -8.88
C PRO A 28 1.53 -24.25 -7.66
N CYS A 29 1.24 -22.94 -7.66
CA CYS A 29 0.41 -22.30 -6.65
C CYS A 29 -0.87 -21.69 -7.26
N SER A 30 -1.92 -21.57 -6.44
CA SER A 30 -3.21 -21.00 -6.86
C SER A 30 -3.20 -19.47 -6.88
N GLY A 31 -2.45 -18.83 -5.97
CA GLY A 31 -2.32 -17.38 -5.87
C GLY A 31 -1.19 -16.85 -6.74
N SER A 32 -1.42 -15.80 -7.51
CA SER A 32 -0.35 -15.04 -8.17
C SER A 32 -0.89 -13.80 -8.86
N MET A 33 -0.02 -12.80 -9.07
CA MET A 33 -0.34 -11.59 -9.85
C MET A 33 -0.75 -11.92 -11.29
N ALA A 34 -0.14 -12.95 -11.92
CA ALA A 34 -0.51 -13.39 -13.27
C ALA A 34 -1.98 -13.84 -13.34
N ARG A 35 -2.47 -14.56 -12.33
CA ARG A 35 -3.89 -14.97 -12.26
C ARG A 35 -4.80 -13.78 -11.97
N ILE A 36 -4.41 -12.93 -11.03
CA ILE A 36 -5.12 -11.68 -10.70
C ILE A 36 -5.23 -10.80 -11.95
N SER A 37 -4.16 -10.66 -12.74
CA SER A 37 -4.15 -9.89 -13.99
C SER A 37 -5.25 -10.33 -14.96
N THR A 38 -5.48 -11.63 -15.11
CA THR A 38 -6.55 -12.15 -15.95
C THR A 38 -7.94 -11.73 -15.43
N TYR A 39 -8.15 -11.78 -14.11
CA TYR A 39 -9.39 -11.33 -13.49
C TYR A 39 -9.59 -9.82 -13.68
N VAL A 40 -8.55 -9.03 -13.40
CA VAL A 40 -8.58 -7.55 -13.54
C VAL A 40 -8.90 -7.14 -14.98
N LYS A 41 -8.30 -7.78 -15.99
CA LYS A 41 -8.60 -7.51 -17.41
C LYS A 41 -10.09 -7.70 -17.71
N ARG A 42 -10.69 -8.80 -17.24
CA ARG A 42 -12.13 -9.07 -17.40
C ARG A 42 -12.98 -8.01 -16.70
N MET A 43 -12.60 -7.61 -15.49
CA MET A 43 -13.33 -6.60 -14.73
C MET A 43 -13.22 -5.21 -15.37
N ARG A 44 -12.04 -4.86 -15.91
CA ARG A 44 -11.87 -3.60 -16.66
C ARG A 44 -12.72 -3.54 -17.91
N SER A 45 -12.84 -4.65 -18.65
CA SER A 45 -13.74 -4.70 -19.82
C SER A 45 -15.21 -4.47 -19.44
N LYS A 46 -15.61 -4.84 -18.20
CA LYS A 46 -16.99 -4.67 -17.71
C LYS A 46 -17.27 -3.29 -17.12
N TYR A 47 -16.32 -2.72 -16.38
CA TYR A 47 -16.54 -1.51 -15.58
C TYR A 47 -15.82 -0.26 -16.10
N GLY A 48 -14.85 -0.44 -17.03
CA GLY A 48 -14.08 0.67 -17.60
C GLY A 48 -13.36 1.49 -16.54
N ASN A 49 -13.50 2.80 -16.58
CA ASN A 49 -12.95 3.76 -15.64
C ASN A 49 -13.57 3.74 -14.24
N ARG A 50 -14.65 2.98 -14.05
CA ARG A 50 -15.30 2.77 -12.74
C ARG A 50 -14.69 1.61 -11.96
N LEU A 51 -13.62 0.99 -12.46
CA LEU A 51 -12.81 0.02 -11.73
C LEU A 51 -11.55 0.69 -11.21
N LEU A 52 -11.34 0.60 -9.89
CA LEU A 52 -10.08 0.96 -9.24
C LEU A 52 -9.38 -0.31 -8.75
N LEU A 53 -8.09 -0.41 -9.02
CA LEU A 53 -7.23 -1.50 -8.58
C LEU A 53 -6.21 -0.95 -7.59
N VAL A 54 -6.26 -1.41 -6.35
CA VAL A 54 -5.41 -0.92 -5.25
C VAL A 54 -4.67 -2.07 -4.58
N ASP A 55 -3.54 -1.76 -3.94
CA ASP A 55 -2.73 -2.72 -3.21
C ASP A 55 -2.47 -2.29 -1.78
N GLY A 56 -2.49 -3.25 -0.86
CA GLY A 56 -2.33 -3.05 0.58
C GLY A 56 -0.90 -3.14 1.09
N GLY A 57 0.11 -3.31 0.22
CA GLY A 57 1.51 -3.44 0.62
C GLY A 57 1.99 -4.90 0.74
N ASP A 58 3.23 -5.06 1.18
CA ASP A 58 3.96 -6.32 1.30
C ASP A 58 4.12 -7.05 -0.04
N ILE A 59 4.74 -6.38 -0.99
CA ILE A 59 5.01 -6.91 -2.32
C ILE A 59 6.50 -7.17 -2.57
N LEU A 60 7.41 -6.46 -1.87
CA LEU A 60 8.86 -6.42 -2.17
C LEU A 60 9.66 -7.58 -1.60
N GLN A 61 9.12 -8.34 -0.66
CA GLN A 61 9.79 -9.42 0.05
C GLN A 61 8.99 -10.72 -0.11
N GLY A 62 9.66 -11.89 -0.08
CA GLY A 62 9.03 -13.21 -0.11
C GLY A 62 9.66 -14.14 -1.15
N GLN A 63 9.06 -14.30 -2.32
CA GLN A 63 9.55 -15.22 -3.34
C GLN A 63 10.96 -14.89 -3.85
N PRO A 64 11.78 -15.90 -4.25
CA PRO A 64 13.15 -15.72 -4.69
C PRO A 64 13.33 -14.68 -5.81
N THR A 65 12.32 -14.47 -6.65
CA THR A 65 12.34 -13.44 -7.70
C THR A 65 12.54 -12.04 -7.13
N CYS A 66 11.86 -11.70 -6.02
CA CYS A 66 12.04 -10.42 -5.34
C CYS A 66 13.45 -10.31 -4.78
N TYR A 67 13.91 -11.32 -4.05
CA TYR A 67 15.25 -11.34 -3.49
C TYR A 67 16.33 -11.15 -4.56
N TYR A 68 16.24 -11.91 -5.65
CA TYR A 68 17.21 -11.82 -6.75
C TYR A 68 17.25 -10.41 -7.36
N CYS A 69 16.09 -9.84 -7.68
CA CYS A 69 16.03 -8.51 -8.30
C CYS A 69 16.42 -7.39 -7.34
N ASN A 70 16.09 -7.52 -6.05
CA ASN A 70 16.35 -6.47 -5.06
C ASN A 70 17.80 -6.47 -4.56
N PHE A 71 18.42 -7.65 -4.39
CA PHE A 71 19.70 -7.77 -3.69
C PHE A 71 20.83 -8.37 -4.52
N VAL A 72 20.53 -9.25 -5.50
CA VAL A 72 21.56 -9.85 -6.36
C VAL A 72 21.77 -9.03 -7.63
N GLN A 73 20.71 -8.46 -8.18
CA GLN A 73 20.75 -7.64 -9.39
C GLN A 73 20.09 -6.26 -9.17
N PRO A 74 20.54 -5.47 -8.19
CA PRO A 74 19.87 -4.21 -7.79
C PRO A 74 19.88 -3.12 -8.87
N GLN A 75 20.73 -3.24 -9.90
CA GLN A 75 20.77 -2.34 -11.04
C GLN A 75 19.60 -2.55 -12.04
N MET A 76 18.94 -3.72 -11.99
CA MET A 76 17.76 -3.97 -12.81
C MET A 76 16.59 -3.11 -12.33
N LYS A 77 15.66 -2.78 -13.24
CA LYS A 77 14.37 -2.19 -12.84
C LYS A 77 13.67 -3.11 -11.84
N ASN A 78 13.08 -2.52 -10.81
CA ASN A 78 12.38 -3.27 -9.77
C ASN A 78 11.26 -4.12 -10.39
N VAL A 79 11.30 -5.43 -10.14
CA VAL A 79 10.35 -6.38 -10.76
C VAL A 79 8.92 -6.14 -10.27
N ALA A 80 8.73 -5.80 -8.99
CA ALA A 80 7.41 -5.50 -8.45
C ALA A 80 6.82 -4.25 -9.10
N ALA A 81 7.59 -3.16 -9.23
CA ALA A 81 7.16 -1.96 -9.92
C ALA A 81 6.74 -2.25 -11.37
N ARG A 82 7.52 -3.08 -12.09
CA ARG A 82 7.17 -3.47 -13.47
C ARG A 82 5.85 -4.22 -13.56
N VAL A 83 5.58 -5.14 -12.62
CA VAL A 83 4.32 -5.91 -12.58
C VAL A 83 3.14 -4.99 -12.23
N VAL A 84 3.31 -4.14 -11.23
CA VAL A 84 2.30 -3.14 -10.80
C VAL A 84 1.94 -2.19 -11.93
N ASN A 85 2.95 -1.62 -12.59
CA ASN A 85 2.76 -0.70 -13.72
C ASN A 85 2.09 -1.39 -14.91
N PHE A 86 2.54 -2.62 -15.25
CA PHE A 86 1.90 -3.44 -16.29
C PHE A 86 0.43 -3.72 -16.01
N MET A 87 0.09 -4.00 -14.75
CA MET A 87 -1.29 -4.23 -14.32
C MET A 87 -2.08 -2.92 -14.15
N ARG A 88 -1.42 -1.76 -14.23
CA ARG A 88 -2.01 -0.43 -14.08
C ARG A 88 -2.76 -0.28 -12.77
N TYR A 89 -2.06 -0.49 -11.66
CA TYR A 89 -2.61 -0.16 -10.35
C TYR A 89 -2.90 1.33 -10.26
N ASP A 90 -3.99 1.68 -9.60
CA ASP A 90 -4.36 3.09 -9.41
C ASP A 90 -3.59 3.71 -8.25
N LEU A 91 -3.34 2.92 -7.19
CA LEU A 91 -2.54 3.32 -6.03
C LEU A 91 -2.19 2.10 -5.17
N GLN A 92 -1.21 2.30 -4.28
CA GLN A 92 -0.76 1.31 -3.31
C GLN A 92 -0.52 1.94 -1.96
N THR A 93 -0.51 1.15 -0.87
CA THR A 93 0.13 1.52 0.39
C THR A 93 1.41 0.72 0.60
N ILE A 94 2.32 1.22 1.46
CA ILE A 94 3.54 0.51 1.83
C ILE A 94 3.24 -0.49 2.95
N GLY A 95 3.88 -1.66 2.95
CA GLY A 95 3.80 -2.65 4.02
C GLY A 95 5.05 -2.74 4.88
N ASN A 96 4.99 -3.47 5.99
CA ASN A 96 6.13 -3.62 6.90
C ASN A 96 7.27 -4.45 6.29
N HIS A 97 6.96 -5.48 5.51
CA HIS A 97 7.97 -6.24 4.77
C HIS A 97 8.53 -5.49 3.56
N ASP A 98 7.83 -4.46 3.07
CA ASP A 98 8.43 -3.56 2.09
C ASP A 98 9.52 -2.71 2.76
N ILE A 99 9.25 -2.13 3.97
CA ILE A 99 10.25 -1.38 4.75
C ILE A 99 11.45 -2.26 5.14
N GLU A 100 11.21 -3.54 5.43
CA GLU A 100 12.27 -4.52 5.75
C GLU A 100 13.34 -4.65 4.66
N THR A 101 13.01 -4.34 3.41
CA THR A 101 13.97 -4.40 2.30
C THR A 101 15.01 -3.28 2.33
N GLY A 102 14.80 -2.24 3.13
CA GLY A 102 15.71 -1.09 3.26
C GLY A 102 15.55 -0.04 2.16
N HIS A 103 16.10 1.15 2.40
CA HIS A 103 16.00 2.34 1.54
C HIS A 103 16.38 2.08 0.08
N ALA A 104 17.44 1.32 -0.16
CA ALA A 104 17.91 1.03 -1.52
C ALA A 104 16.85 0.32 -2.38
N VAL A 105 15.92 -0.39 -1.76
CA VAL A 105 14.88 -1.16 -2.46
C VAL A 105 13.56 -0.39 -2.49
N TYR A 106 13.00 -0.01 -1.35
CA TYR A 106 11.68 0.61 -1.34
C TYR A 106 11.67 2.04 -1.91
N ASP A 107 12.74 2.83 -1.76
CA ASP A 107 12.81 4.15 -2.40
C ASP A 107 12.93 4.03 -3.92
N LYS A 108 13.71 3.06 -4.40
CA LYS A 108 13.77 2.73 -5.82
C LYS A 108 12.41 2.26 -6.35
N TYR A 109 11.75 1.39 -5.60
CA TYR A 109 10.40 0.92 -5.94
C TYR A 109 9.43 2.10 -6.07
N ALA A 110 9.39 2.99 -5.07
CA ALA A 110 8.55 4.19 -5.09
C ALA A 110 8.85 5.09 -6.29
N ALA A 111 10.13 5.25 -6.64
CA ALA A 111 10.55 6.07 -7.78
C ALA A 111 10.22 5.44 -9.15
N GLU A 112 10.07 4.12 -9.23
CA GLU A 112 9.78 3.39 -10.47
C GLU A 112 8.29 3.07 -10.67
N LEU A 113 7.42 3.40 -9.69
CA LEU A 113 5.97 3.24 -9.81
C LEU A 113 5.34 4.32 -10.70
N ASP A 114 4.39 3.92 -11.55
CA ASP A 114 3.53 4.83 -12.31
C ASP A 114 2.32 5.30 -11.48
N CYS A 115 2.02 4.64 -10.34
CA CYS A 115 0.92 4.97 -9.44
C CYS A 115 1.42 5.56 -8.11
N ASP A 116 0.49 6.14 -7.33
CA ASP A 116 0.80 6.70 -6.01
C ASP A 116 1.08 5.59 -4.99
N LEU A 117 2.21 5.70 -4.26
CA LEU A 117 2.51 4.90 -3.07
C LEU A 117 2.17 5.72 -1.83
N LEU A 118 1.24 5.22 -1.01
CA LEU A 118 0.65 5.95 0.09
C LEU A 118 1.15 5.47 1.46
N SER A 119 1.43 6.40 2.35
CA SER A 119 1.46 6.20 3.80
C SER A 119 1.46 7.53 4.53
N ALA A 120 0.36 7.87 5.16
CA ALA A 120 0.17 9.17 5.80
C ALA A 120 0.87 9.28 7.15
N ASN A 121 1.06 8.16 7.85
CA ASN A 121 1.67 8.13 9.18
C ASN A 121 3.17 7.80 9.18
N VAL A 122 3.78 7.56 8.02
CA VAL A 122 5.23 7.49 7.89
C VAL A 122 5.75 8.87 7.52
N VAL A 123 6.51 9.49 8.44
CA VAL A 123 6.99 10.85 8.28
C VAL A 123 8.51 10.93 8.43
N ASN A 124 9.11 11.97 7.85
CA ASN A 124 10.50 12.28 8.12
C ASN A 124 10.67 12.66 9.60
N GLU A 125 11.62 12.04 10.30
CA GLU A 125 11.79 12.19 11.77
C GLU A 125 12.14 13.61 12.23
N VAL A 126 12.71 14.45 11.35
CA VAL A 126 13.12 15.83 11.66
C VAL A 126 12.04 16.83 11.26
N THR A 127 11.54 16.74 10.03
CA THR A 127 10.62 17.75 9.47
C THR A 127 9.15 17.43 9.73
N LEU A 128 8.84 16.22 10.14
CA LEU A 128 7.49 15.65 10.31
C LEU A 128 6.62 15.72 9.05
N LYS A 129 7.22 15.98 7.90
CA LYS A 129 6.52 15.89 6.61
C LYS A 129 6.35 14.43 6.20
N PRO A 130 5.23 14.06 5.54
CA PRO A 130 5.04 12.72 5.03
C PRO A 130 6.23 12.24 4.19
N TYR A 131 6.69 11.01 4.42
CA TYR A 131 7.77 10.39 3.66
C TYR A 131 7.27 9.86 2.31
N PHE A 132 6.11 9.20 2.34
CA PHE A 132 5.35 8.82 1.15
C PHE A 132 4.19 9.79 0.94
N LYS A 133 3.45 9.67 -0.16
CA LYS A 133 2.21 10.46 -0.32
C LYS A 133 1.23 10.10 0.79
N PRO A 134 0.63 11.06 1.49
CA PRO A 134 -0.32 10.76 2.56
C PRO A 134 -1.67 10.28 2.03
N TYR A 135 -2.11 10.81 0.90
CA TYR A 135 -3.37 10.47 0.26
C TYR A 135 -3.31 10.68 -1.25
N ALA A 136 -4.31 10.15 -1.94
CA ALA A 136 -4.57 10.42 -3.35
C ALA A 136 -6.07 10.62 -3.61
N ILE A 137 -6.40 11.49 -4.56
CA ILE A 137 -7.78 11.70 -5.00
C ILE A 137 -8.00 11.01 -6.33
N ARG A 138 -9.12 10.30 -6.46
CA ARG A 138 -9.61 9.77 -7.73
C ARG A 138 -11.01 10.33 -8.01
N ASN A 139 -11.18 10.89 -9.20
CA ASN A 139 -12.50 11.39 -9.64
C ASN A 139 -13.11 10.38 -10.62
N ILE A 140 -14.23 9.79 -10.23
CA ILE A 140 -14.94 8.81 -11.03
C ILE A 140 -16.34 9.35 -11.34
N GLU A 141 -16.53 9.78 -12.58
CA GLU A 141 -17.81 10.33 -13.06
C GLU A 141 -18.37 11.46 -12.16
N GLY A 142 -17.47 12.33 -11.68
CA GLY A 142 -17.81 13.47 -10.82
C GLY A 142 -17.76 13.18 -9.33
N VAL A 143 -17.62 11.91 -8.90
CA VAL A 143 -17.46 11.54 -7.47
C VAL A 143 -15.99 11.56 -7.11
N LYS A 144 -15.60 12.41 -6.15
CA LYS A 144 -14.25 12.50 -5.60
C LYS A 144 -14.07 11.51 -4.46
N ILE A 145 -13.16 10.55 -4.66
CA ILE A 145 -12.81 9.55 -3.64
C ILE A 145 -11.38 9.82 -3.18
N ALA A 146 -11.21 10.08 -1.88
CA ALA A 146 -9.89 10.16 -1.26
C ALA A 146 -9.46 8.77 -0.77
N PHE A 147 -8.22 8.38 -1.07
CA PHE A 147 -7.57 7.20 -0.55
C PHE A 147 -6.46 7.65 0.40
N ILE A 148 -6.45 7.15 1.63
CA ILE A 148 -5.44 7.45 2.65
C ILE A 148 -4.76 6.15 3.04
N GLY A 149 -3.41 6.08 2.89
CA GLY A 149 -2.63 4.90 3.28
C GLY A 149 -2.15 5.00 4.73
N MET A 150 -2.15 3.88 5.46
CA MET A 150 -1.63 3.76 6.82
C MET A 150 -0.81 2.50 6.97
N LEU A 151 0.33 2.63 7.66
CA LEU A 151 1.21 1.52 8.03
C LEU A 151 1.18 1.35 9.54
N THR A 152 1.32 0.11 10.03
CA THR A 152 1.50 -0.16 11.46
C THR A 152 2.64 0.69 12.04
N PRO A 153 2.47 1.31 13.22
CA PRO A 153 3.51 2.15 13.83
C PRO A 153 4.60 1.32 14.54
N THR A 154 4.44 0.00 14.63
CA THR A 154 5.32 -0.89 15.39
C THR A 154 6.57 -1.34 14.64
N ILE A 155 6.85 -0.79 13.48
CA ILE A 155 8.09 -1.04 12.69
C ILE A 155 9.37 -1.03 13.56
N PRO A 156 9.56 -0.07 14.50
CA PRO A 156 10.76 -0.04 15.34
C PRO A 156 10.95 -1.23 16.29
N TYR A 157 9.90 -2.01 16.53
CA TYR A 157 9.98 -3.24 17.36
C TYR A 157 10.51 -4.43 16.58
N TRP A 158 10.32 -4.44 15.26
CA TRP A 158 10.63 -5.61 14.42
C TRP A 158 11.88 -5.42 13.57
N LEU A 159 12.16 -4.17 13.16
CA LEU A 159 13.18 -3.89 12.17
C LEU A 159 14.32 -3.06 12.75
N GLN A 160 15.53 -3.32 12.27
CA GLN A 160 16.71 -2.55 12.62
C GLN A 160 16.61 -1.10 12.10
N LYS A 161 17.13 -0.14 12.88
CA LYS A 161 16.99 1.30 12.61
C LYS A 161 17.54 1.74 11.25
N ASP A 162 18.56 1.10 10.74
CA ASP A 162 19.18 1.42 9.44
C ASP A 162 18.22 1.16 8.26
N LEU A 163 17.30 0.21 8.38
CA LEU A 163 16.30 -0.09 7.33
C LEU A 163 15.25 1.03 7.17
N TRP A 164 15.01 1.83 8.20
CA TRP A 164 14.03 2.90 8.23
C TRP A 164 14.60 4.22 8.79
N SER A 165 15.92 4.44 8.65
CA SER A 165 16.60 5.63 9.12
C SER A 165 15.95 6.91 8.55
N GLY A 166 15.85 7.97 9.38
CA GLY A 166 15.18 9.21 8.98
C GLY A 166 13.65 9.17 8.97
N MET A 167 13.04 8.01 9.31
CA MET A 167 11.59 7.89 9.43
C MET A 167 11.13 7.87 10.89
N LYS A 168 9.89 8.34 11.09
CA LYS A 168 9.11 8.20 12.30
C LYS A 168 7.71 7.71 11.93
N PHE A 169 7.18 6.80 12.73
CA PHE A 169 5.86 6.21 12.55
C PHE A 169 4.91 6.82 13.58
N LEU A 170 3.83 7.46 13.10
CA LEU A 170 2.85 8.13 13.94
C LEU A 170 1.68 7.18 14.25
N ASP A 171 0.97 7.46 15.35
CA ASP A 171 -0.27 6.75 15.67
C ASP A 171 -1.28 6.83 14.51
N ILE A 172 -1.83 5.67 14.14
CA ILE A 172 -2.74 5.53 12.99
C ILE A 172 -4.00 6.34 13.22
N SER A 173 -4.65 6.23 14.39
CA SER A 173 -5.97 6.82 14.61
C SER A 173 -5.94 8.33 14.60
N SER A 174 -4.99 8.93 15.32
CA SER A 174 -4.81 10.38 15.33
C SER A 174 -4.40 10.94 13.98
N CYS A 175 -3.51 10.25 13.27
CA CYS A 175 -3.07 10.63 11.93
C CYS A 175 -4.22 10.52 10.93
N MET A 176 -5.00 9.43 10.96
CA MET A 176 -6.17 9.24 10.10
C MET A 176 -7.20 10.35 10.31
N ALA A 177 -7.52 10.70 11.57
CA ALA A 177 -8.48 11.76 11.87
C ALA A 177 -8.06 13.11 11.24
N GLN A 178 -6.77 13.45 11.30
CA GLN A 178 -6.24 14.67 10.68
C GLN A 178 -6.40 14.65 9.15
N TRP A 179 -6.02 13.53 8.50
CA TRP A 179 -6.10 13.44 7.05
C TRP A 179 -7.53 13.30 6.53
N VAL A 180 -8.43 12.61 7.24
CA VAL A 180 -9.87 12.58 6.89
C VAL A 180 -10.45 13.99 6.95
N LYS A 181 -10.16 14.76 8.00
CA LYS A 181 -10.56 16.17 8.08
C LYS A 181 -10.03 16.96 6.89
N HIS A 182 -8.74 16.84 6.57
CA HIS A 182 -8.12 17.55 5.45
C HIS A 182 -8.80 17.21 4.11
N VAL A 183 -8.96 15.94 3.78
CA VAL A 183 -9.52 15.54 2.48
C VAL A 183 -11.01 15.90 2.36
N ARG A 184 -11.74 15.98 3.48
CA ARG A 184 -13.11 16.46 3.49
C ARG A 184 -13.24 17.96 3.34
N GLU A 185 -12.46 18.74 4.11
CA GLU A 185 -12.60 20.20 4.19
C GLU A 185 -11.85 20.92 3.07
N VAL A 186 -10.67 20.41 2.65
CA VAL A 186 -9.81 21.08 1.66
C VAL A 186 -9.98 20.49 0.27
N GLU A 187 -9.97 19.17 0.14
CA GLU A 187 -10.10 18.49 -1.15
C GLU A 187 -11.56 18.31 -1.58
N HIS A 188 -12.50 18.45 -0.63
CA HIS A 188 -13.93 18.24 -0.85
C HIS A 188 -14.26 16.83 -1.36
N ALA A 189 -13.65 15.82 -0.72
CA ALA A 189 -13.90 14.43 -1.07
C ALA A 189 -15.29 13.98 -0.68
N ASP A 190 -16.01 13.36 -1.63
CA ASP A 190 -17.34 12.80 -1.42
C ASP A 190 -17.29 11.50 -0.60
N ALA A 191 -16.22 10.71 -0.80
CA ALA A 191 -15.97 9.46 -0.06
C ALA A 191 -14.50 9.37 0.35
N VAL A 192 -14.23 8.64 1.46
CA VAL A 192 -12.88 8.34 1.93
C VAL A 192 -12.73 6.84 2.03
N VAL A 193 -11.63 6.32 1.50
CA VAL A 193 -11.22 4.93 1.61
C VAL A 193 -9.89 4.90 2.35
N ALA A 194 -9.86 4.25 3.50
CA ALA A 194 -8.65 4.01 4.25
C ALA A 194 -8.02 2.67 3.84
N LEU A 195 -6.76 2.69 3.44
CA LEU A 195 -5.95 1.51 3.14
C LEU A 195 -5.01 1.28 4.32
N PHE A 196 -5.29 0.25 5.10
CA PHE A 196 -4.47 -0.10 6.24
C PHE A 196 -3.53 -1.26 5.89
N HIS A 197 -2.23 -1.05 6.13
CA HIS A 197 -1.30 -2.16 6.34
C HIS A 197 -1.04 -2.29 7.83
N SER A 198 -2.04 -2.81 8.54
CA SER A 198 -2.11 -2.98 9.99
C SER A 198 -3.16 -4.05 10.28
N GLY A 199 -3.04 -4.75 11.42
CA GLY A 199 -4.01 -5.75 11.81
C GLY A 199 -5.34 -5.15 12.30
N PHE A 200 -6.29 -6.04 12.55
CA PHE A 200 -7.68 -5.68 12.86
C PHE A 200 -7.80 -5.00 14.22
N ASP A 201 -7.25 -5.65 15.27
CA ASP A 201 -7.32 -5.19 16.67
C ASP A 201 -6.25 -5.88 17.53
N GLY A 202 -5.89 -5.32 18.69
CA GLY A 202 -4.90 -5.87 19.61
C GLY A 202 -3.45 -5.64 19.21
N GLY A 203 -2.56 -6.57 19.58
CA GLY A 203 -1.11 -6.45 19.33
C GLY A 203 -0.39 -5.52 20.30
N ILE A 204 0.78 -5.02 19.91
CA ILE A 204 1.62 -4.12 20.72
C ILE A 204 0.91 -2.77 20.84
N GLN A 205 0.89 -2.22 22.05
CA GLN A 205 0.40 -0.86 22.34
C GLN A 205 1.43 -0.11 23.15
N ASP A 206 1.79 1.09 22.68
CA ASP A 206 2.73 1.98 23.36
C ASP A 206 2.40 3.46 23.12
N ALA A 207 3.35 4.35 23.47
CA ALA A 207 3.19 5.78 23.28
C ALA A 207 3.12 6.22 21.80
N ASN A 208 3.52 5.36 20.85
CA ASN A 208 3.47 5.64 19.40
C ASN A 208 2.15 5.16 18.77
N GLY A 209 1.33 4.41 19.49
CA GLY A 209 0.02 3.92 19.06
C GLY A 209 -0.15 2.41 19.18
N SER A 210 -1.19 1.91 18.52
CA SER A 210 -1.51 0.47 18.47
C SER A 210 -1.00 -0.15 17.19
N GLU A 211 -0.41 -1.34 17.31
CA GLU A 211 0.00 -2.18 16.16
C GLU A 211 -1.18 -2.43 15.22
N ASN A 212 -2.29 -2.90 15.78
CA ASN A 212 -3.51 -3.27 15.07
C ASN A 212 -4.62 -2.27 15.38
N ALA A 213 -4.81 -1.28 14.51
CA ALA A 213 -5.66 -0.12 14.79
C ALA A 213 -6.88 0.03 13.86
N CYS A 214 -7.14 -0.94 12.96
CA CYS A 214 -8.19 -0.77 11.94
C CYS A 214 -9.58 -0.55 12.55
N VAL A 215 -9.99 -1.41 13.51
CA VAL A 215 -11.32 -1.32 14.13
C VAL A 215 -11.46 -0.08 14.99
N THR A 216 -10.46 0.22 15.82
CA THR A 216 -10.46 1.40 16.69
C THR A 216 -10.53 2.69 15.86
N THR A 217 -9.74 2.77 14.80
CA THR A 217 -9.74 3.94 13.90
C THR A 217 -11.09 4.09 13.19
N ALA A 218 -11.64 3.00 12.63
CA ALA A 218 -12.92 3.06 11.93
C ALA A 218 -14.13 3.44 12.84
N ARG A 219 -14.02 3.25 14.16
CA ARG A 219 -15.05 3.65 15.12
C ARG A 219 -14.93 5.10 15.56
N ASN A 220 -13.73 5.68 15.50
CA ASN A 220 -13.40 6.97 16.09
C ASN A 220 -13.23 8.08 15.03
N VAL A 221 -13.15 7.75 13.78
CA VAL A 221 -12.96 8.64 12.63
C VAL A 221 -14.08 8.48 11.63
#